data_c04b57b4622af90645f96c081a63d328
#
_entry.id   c04b57b4622af90645f96c081a63d328
#
_cell.length_a   1.000
_cell.length_b   1.000
_cell.length_c   1.000
_cell.angle_alpha   90.00
_cell.angle_beta   90.00
_cell.angle_gamma   90.00
#
_symmetry.space_group_name_H-M   'P 1'
#
loop_
_entity.id
_entity.type
_entity.pdbx_description
1 polymer ?
#
loop_
_entity_poly.entity_id
_entity_poly.type
_entity_poly.pdbx_seq_one_letter_code
_entity_poly.pdbx_strand_id
1 'polypeptide(L)'
;NQIYLDGFICKPPIYRKTPLGREIADVLIAVNRPYGKSDYIPCIAWGRNARYAASLEVGAHLLVWGRVQSREYAKKISETEVEKRVAYEVSISKIELADKSEPDTVTAAESHEDIDEQ
;
A
#
# COMPACT_ATOMS: atom_id res chain seq x y z
N ASN A 1 -6.39 -17.57 3.49
CA ASN A 1 -5.32 -16.60 3.25
C ASN A 1 -5.93 -15.22 3.06
N GLN A 2 -6.05 -14.52 4.15
CA GLN A 2 -6.56 -13.16 4.17
C GLN A 2 -5.67 -12.34 5.08
N ILE A 3 -5.44 -11.10 4.68
CA ILE A 3 -4.64 -10.20 5.49
C ILE A 3 -5.28 -8.81 5.49
N TYR A 4 -5.18 -8.15 6.63
CA TYR A 4 -5.64 -6.79 6.80
C TYR A 4 -4.45 -5.98 7.30
N LEU A 5 -4.19 -4.85 6.65
CA LEU A 5 -3.10 -3.97 7.04
C LEU A 5 -3.65 -2.58 7.31
N ASP A 6 -3.15 -1.99 8.38
CA ASP A 6 -3.42 -0.61 8.76
C ASP A 6 -2.06 0.07 8.76
N GLY A 7 -1.81 0.94 7.79
CA GLY A 7 -0.48 1.52 7.66
C GLY A 7 -0.46 2.74 6.79
N PHE A 8 0.76 3.15 6.44
CA PHE A 8 0.98 4.40 5.72
C PHE A 8 1.81 4.17 4.48
N ILE A 9 1.50 4.89 3.42
CA ILE A 9 2.35 4.88 2.23
C ILE A 9 3.66 5.56 2.57
N CYS A 10 4.78 4.85 2.38
CA CYS A 10 6.08 5.40 2.75
C CYS A 10 6.97 5.74 1.55
N LYS A 11 6.51 5.42 0.33
CA LYS A 11 7.20 5.78 -0.91
C LYS A 11 6.14 6.10 -1.95
N PRO A 12 6.46 6.93 -2.96
CA PRO A 12 5.49 7.15 -4.02
C PRO A 12 5.12 5.83 -4.69
N PRO A 13 3.82 5.56 -4.87
CA PRO A 13 3.40 4.34 -5.57
C PRO A 13 3.91 4.35 -7.01
N ILE A 14 4.21 3.16 -7.53
CA ILE A 14 4.72 3.03 -8.89
C ILE A 14 3.63 2.40 -9.74
N TYR A 15 3.12 3.17 -10.68
CA TYR A 15 2.07 2.73 -11.60
C TYR A 15 2.69 2.28 -12.91
N ARG A 16 2.18 1.16 -13.47
CA ARG A 16 2.62 0.69 -14.77
C ARG A 16 1.53 -0.15 -15.42
N LYS A 17 1.63 -0.32 -16.72
CA LYS A 17 0.75 -1.20 -17.45
C LYS A 17 1.54 -2.37 -17.98
N THR A 18 0.93 -3.55 -17.94
CA THR A 18 1.56 -4.72 -18.54
C THR A 18 1.40 -4.66 -20.05
N PRO A 19 2.16 -5.50 -20.81
CA PRO A 19 1.99 -5.54 -22.25
C PRO A 19 0.58 -5.86 -22.70
N LEU A 20 -0.19 -6.56 -21.85
CA LEU A 20 -1.59 -6.88 -22.16
C LEU A 20 -2.55 -5.78 -21.75
N GLY A 21 -2.02 -4.64 -21.29
CA GLY A 21 -2.85 -3.50 -20.93
C GLY A 21 -3.42 -3.53 -19.54
N ARG A 22 -2.96 -4.43 -18.68
CA ARG A 22 -3.44 -4.48 -17.30
C ARG A 22 -2.71 -3.45 -16.46
N GLU A 23 -3.47 -2.79 -15.60
CA GLU A 23 -2.92 -1.74 -14.73
C GLU A 23 -2.44 -2.34 -13.43
N ILE A 24 -1.24 -1.95 -13.02
CA ILE A 24 -0.63 -2.42 -11.78
C ILE A 24 -0.05 -1.22 -11.03
N ALA A 25 -0.14 -1.25 -9.71
CA ALA A 25 0.56 -0.28 -8.88
C ALA A 25 1.28 -1.01 -7.76
N ASP A 26 2.56 -0.71 -7.61
CA ASP A 26 3.34 -1.23 -6.49
C ASP A 26 3.30 -0.21 -5.38
N VAL A 27 2.92 -0.64 -4.19
CA VAL A 27 2.73 0.23 -3.02
C VAL A 27 3.49 -0.36 -1.85
N LEU A 28 4.33 0.45 -1.22
CA LEU A 28 5.04 0.02 -0.01
C LEU A 28 4.34 0.63 1.18
N ILE A 29 3.85 -0.22 2.08
CA ILE A 29 3.06 0.22 3.23
C ILE A 29 3.87 -0.02 4.51
N ALA A 30 4.01 1.03 5.31
CA ALA A 30 4.66 0.94 6.61
C ALA A 30 3.61 0.66 7.66
N VAL A 31 3.77 -0.46 8.36
CA VAL A 31 2.88 -0.87 9.44
C VAL A 31 3.65 -0.72 10.74
N ASN A 32 3.16 0.14 11.62
CA ASN A 32 3.86 0.44 12.86
C ASN A 32 3.61 -0.61 13.92
N ARG A 33 4.68 -1.01 14.59
CA ARG A 33 4.57 -1.90 15.73
C ARG A 33 4.41 -1.07 16.99
N PRO A 34 3.85 -1.66 18.07
CA PRO A 34 3.64 -0.89 19.30
C PRO A 34 4.91 -0.33 19.93
N TYR A 35 6.08 -0.89 19.61
CA TYR A 35 7.31 -0.50 20.29
C TYR A 35 8.24 0.35 19.42
N GLY A 36 7.67 1.10 18.49
CA GLY A 36 8.46 2.06 17.73
C GLY A 36 9.15 1.52 16.52
N LYS A 37 8.92 0.27 16.15
CA LYS A 37 9.45 -0.31 14.92
C LYS A 37 8.36 -0.38 13.87
N SER A 38 8.77 -0.44 12.62
CA SER A 38 7.83 -0.53 11.50
C SER A 38 8.18 -1.71 10.62
N ASP A 39 7.15 -2.33 10.07
CA ASP A 39 7.33 -3.33 9.04
C ASP A 39 6.96 -2.70 7.71
N TYR A 40 7.77 -2.95 6.68
CA TYR A 40 7.54 -2.38 5.36
C TYR A 40 7.05 -3.49 4.45
N ILE A 41 5.77 -3.42 4.09
CA ILE A 41 5.08 -4.51 3.42
C ILE A 41 4.86 -4.14 1.97
N PRO A 42 5.48 -4.88 1.02
CA PRO A 42 5.22 -4.62 -0.40
C PRO A 42 3.84 -5.12 -0.77
N CYS A 43 3.10 -4.27 -1.47
CA CYS A 43 1.75 -4.59 -1.91
C CYS A 43 1.63 -4.34 -3.39
N ILE A 44 0.72 -5.06 -4.03
CA ILE A 44 0.45 -4.88 -5.45
C ILE A 44 -1.05 -4.72 -5.64
N ALA A 45 -1.43 -3.69 -6.40
CA ALA A 45 -2.82 -3.41 -6.72
C ALA A 45 -3.04 -3.56 -8.21
N TRP A 46 -4.26 -3.94 -8.61
CA TRP A 46 -4.61 -4.21 -10.00
C TRP A 46 -5.80 -3.37 -10.41
N GLY A 47 -5.83 -2.98 -11.68
CA GLY A 47 -7.00 -2.34 -12.28
C GLY A 47 -7.40 -1.06 -11.57
N ARG A 48 -8.66 -0.99 -11.16
CA ARG A 48 -9.18 0.20 -10.51
C ARG A 48 -8.42 0.51 -9.22
N ASN A 49 -8.07 -0.51 -8.46
CA ASN A 49 -7.30 -0.29 -7.24
C ASN A 49 -5.91 0.27 -7.55
N ALA A 50 -5.33 -0.12 -8.68
CA ALA A 50 -4.04 0.43 -9.09
C ALA A 50 -4.14 1.90 -9.40
N ARG A 51 -5.19 2.31 -10.13
CA ARG A 51 -5.40 3.72 -10.43
C ARG A 51 -5.61 4.53 -9.15
N TYR A 52 -6.39 3.97 -8.23
CA TYR A 52 -6.65 4.65 -6.97
C TYR A 52 -5.35 4.80 -6.17
N ALA A 53 -4.60 3.70 -6.04
CA ALA A 53 -3.35 3.73 -5.28
C ALA A 53 -2.35 4.72 -5.87
N ALA A 54 -2.30 4.79 -7.20
CA ALA A 54 -1.37 5.68 -7.88
C ALA A 54 -1.68 7.15 -7.62
N SER A 55 -2.90 7.48 -7.22
CA SER A 55 -3.28 8.86 -6.95
C SER A 55 -2.95 9.29 -5.52
N LEU A 56 -2.49 8.38 -4.68
CA LEU A 56 -2.26 8.67 -3.28
C LEU A 56 -0.85 9.17 -3.05
N GLU A 57 -0.66 9.92 -1.97
CA GLU A 57 0.62 10.53 -1.66
C GLU A 57 1.30 9.82 -0.52
N VAL A 58 2.61 10.01 -0.43
CA VAL A 58 3.38 9.52 0.71
C VAL A 58 2.79 10.11 1.99
N GLY A 59 2.64 9.27 3.00
CA GLY A 59 2.03 9.66 4.25
C GLY A 59 0.56 9.34 4.36
N ALA A 60 -0.09 8.94 3.26
CA ALA A 60 -1.50 8.58 3.31
C ALA A 60 -1.71 7.38 4.22
N HIS A 61 -2.71 7.49 5.09
CA HIS A 61 -3.05 6.42 6.02
C HIS A 61 -4.08 5.52 5.37
N LEU A 62 -3.74 4.26 5.19
CA LEU A 62 -4.54 3.31 4.42
C LEU A 62 -4.96 2.12 5.24
N LEU A 63 -6.15 1.62 4.90
CA LEU A 63 -6.61 0.31 5.32
C LEU A 63 -6.65 -0.57 4.09
N VAL A 64 -5.98 -1.71 4.15
CA VAL A 64 -5.80 -2.58 2.99
C VAL A 64 -6.24 -3.99 3.36
N TRP A 65 -7.04 -4.59 2.48
CA TRP A 65 -7.44 -6.00 2.60
C TRP A 65 -6.91 -6.73 1.38
N GLY A 66 -6.43 -7.95 1.59
CA GLY A 66 -5.92 -8.75 0.50
C GLY A 66 -5.46 -10.10 0.97
N ARG A 67 -4.51 -10.64 0.25
CA ARG A 67 -3.93 -11.94 0.56
C ARG A 67 -2.44 -11.90 0.30
N VAL A 68 -1.69 -12.72 1.03
CA VAL A 68 -0.25 -12.86 0.81
C VAL A 68 -0.04 -13.80 -0.36
N GLN A 69 0.87 -13.43 -1.24
CA GLN A 69 1.28 -14.32 -2.33
C GLN A 69 2.79 -14.28 -2.46
N SER A 70 3.34 -15.34 -3.02
CA SER A 70 4.77 -15.41 -3.30
C SER A 70 4.99 -15.27 -4.79
N ARG A 71 6.17 -14.78 -5.14
CA ARG A 71 6.55 -14.59 -6.52
C ARG A 71 8.00 -14.95 -6.67
N GLU A 72 8.30 -15.81 -7.63
CA GLU A 72 9.68 -16.15 -7.94
C GLU A 72 10.27 -15.11 -8.89
N TYR A 73 11.52 -14.79 -8.66
CA TYR A 73 12.23 -13.89 -9.57
C TYR A 73 13.69 -14.31 -9.61
N ALA A 74 14.38 -13.88 -10.66
CA ALA A 74 15.79 -14.17 -10.83
C ALA A 74 16.59 -12.94 -10.46
N LYS A 75 17.58 -13.13 -9.59
CA LYS A 75 18.48 -12.04 -9.22
C LYS A 75 19.85 -12.32 -9.82
N LYS A 76 20.36 -11.36 -10.57
CA LYS A 76 21.70 -11.47 -11.14
C LYS A 76 22.70 -11.18 -10.03
N ILE A 77 23.51 -12.21 -9.71
CA ILE A 77 24.53 -12.08 -8.67
C ILE A 77 25.83 -11.62 -9.25
N SER A 78 26.17 -12.13 -10.44
CA SER A 78 27.37 -11.73 -11.14
C SER A 78 27.09 -11.81 -12.64
N GLU A 79 28.08 -11.53 -13.45
CA GLU A 79 27.87 -11.58 -14.89
C GLU A 79 27.53 -12.96 -15.40
N THR A 80 27.92 -13.99 -14.66
CA THR A 80 27.75 -15.37 -15.09
C THR A 80 26.75 -16.14 -14.23
N GLU A 81 26.27 -15.56 -13.12
CA GLU A 81 25.43 -16.29 -12.20
C GLU A 81 24.11 -15.59 -11.95
N VAL A 82 23.03 -16.37 -11.98
CA VAL A 82 21.69 -15.89 -11.68
C VAL A 82 21.13 -16.79 -10.59
N GLU A 83 20.54 -16.17 -9.57
CA GLU A 83 19.98 -16.91 -8.45
C GLU A 83 18.46 -16.76 -8.44
N LYS A 84 17.78 -17.88 -8.26
CA LYS A 84 16.33 -17.87 -8.15
C LYS A 84 15.94 -17.52 -6.73
N ARG A 85 15.05 -16.55 -6.56
CA ARG A 85 14.63 -16.10 -5.25
C ARG A 85 13.13 -15.98 -5.19
N VAL A 86 12.61 -15.86 -3.96
CA VAL A 86 11.17 -15.75 -3.72
C VAL A 86 10.94 -14.46 -2.96
N ALA A 87 9.98 -13.68 -3.42
CA ALA A 87 9.51 -12.49 -2.74
C ALA A 87 8.07 -12.70 -2.30
N TYR A 88 7.70 -12.08 -1.19
CA TYR A 88 6.34 -12.13 -0.68
C TYR A 88 5.74 -10.73 -0.75
N GLU A 89 4.48 -10.69 -1.13
CA GLU A 89 3.79 -9.42 -1.29
C GLU A 89 2.31 -9.61 -0.99
N VAL A 90 1.62 -8.51 -0.74
CA VAL A 90 0.18 -8.54 -0.50
C VAL A 90 -0.52 -8.13 -1.77
N SER A 91 -1.36 -9.02 -2.29
CA SER A 91 -2.21 -8.70 -3.43
C SER A 91 -3.47 -8.04 -2.89
N ILE A 92 -3.67 -6.78 -3.24
CA ILE A 92 -4.74 -5.97 -2.66
C ILE A 92 -6.07 -6.28 -3.31
N SER A 93 -7.08 -6.57 -2.49
CA SER A 93 -8.44 -6.72 -2.99
C SER A 93 -9.28 -5.49 -2.68
N LYS A 94 -8.96 -4.76 -1.60
CA LYS A 94 -9.72 -3.57 -1.22
C LYS A 94 -8.78 -2.60 -0.52
N ILE A 95 -8.95 -1.31 -0.83
CA ILE A 95 -8.10 -0.27 -0.25
C ILE A 95 -8.98 0.94 0.08
N GLU A 96 -8.77 1.51 1.27
CA GLU A 96 -9.51 2.67 1.74
C GLU A 96 -8.60 3.63 2.46
N LEU A 97 -8.91 4.92 2.39
CA LEU A 97 -8.26 5.90 3.24
C LEU A 97 -8.84 5.80 4.65
N ALA A 98 -7.96 5.66 5.63
CA ALA A 98 -8.40 5.51 7.01
C ALA A 98 -8.96 6.82 7.56
N ASP A 99 -8.40 7.95 7.11
CA ASP A 99 -8.81 9.24 7.60
C ASP A 99 -9.77 9.90 6.63
N LYS A 100 -10.79 9.19 6.23
CA LYS A 100 -11.88 9.82 5.57
C LYS A 100 -12.51 10.72 6.57
N SER A 101 -12.02 11.93 6.64
CA SER A 101 -12.58 12.83 7.57
C SER A 101 -13.99 13.07 7.13
N GLU A 102 -14.78 13.00 8.01
CA GLU A 102 -16.03 13.49 7.92
C GLU A 102 -15.93 14.86 8.07
N PRO A 103 -16.03 15.56 7.69
CA PRO A 103 -15.65 16.92 7.80
C PRO A 103 -16.32 17.63 8.88
N ASP A 104 -15.66 16.88 9.17
CA ASP A 104 -15.73 17.58 9.91
C ASP A 104 -15.85 17.92 10.46
N THR A 105 -15.88 17.70 10.79
CA THR A 105 -15.76 18.16 11.59
C THR A 105 -15.31 18.30 11.95
N VAL A 106 -15.55 18.16 12.12
CA VAL A 106 -15.02 18.72 12.82
C VAL A 106 -14.45 18.61 12.96
N THR A 107 -15.01 18.67 13.03
CA THR A 107 -14.40 19.15 13.53
C THR A 107 -13.74 18.90 13.63
N ALA A 108 -13.97 18.79 13.52
CA ALA A 108 -13.38 19.08 13.98
C ALA A 108 -12.71 18.77 14.06
N ALA A 109 -13.16 18.62 13.89
CA ALA A 109 -12.62 18.79 14.31
C ALA A 109 -12.09 18.61 14.22
N GLU A 110 -12.67 18.65 14.07
CA GLU A 110 -12.23 19.06 14.30
C GLU A 110 -11.80 18.80 14.15
N SER A 111 -12.64 18.57 14.21
CA SER A 111 -12.36 18.93 14.44
C SER A 111 -12.02 18.66 14.37
N HIS A 112 -12.60 18.65 14.34
CA HIS A 112 -12.31 19.09 14.64
C HIS A 112 -11.99 19.13 14.38
N GLU A 113 -12.48 18.84 14.31
CA GLU A 113 -12.29 19.49 14.51
C GLU A 113 -12.24 19.56 14.37
N ASP A 114 -12.94 19.44 14.43
CA ASP A 114 -12.98 20.03 14.76
C ASP A 114 -13.17 19.89 14.61
N ILE A 115 -13.56 19.93 14.50
CA ILE A 115 -13.76 20.38 14.89
C ILE A 115 -13.77 20.23 14.72
N ASP A 116 -14.23 20.11 14.73
CA ASP A 116 -14.26 20.56 15.00
C ASP A 116 -14.27 20.29 14.68
N GLU A 117 -14.47 20.21 14.47
CA GLU A 117 -14.39 20.58 14.62
C GLU A 117 -14.18 20.26 14.40
N GLN A 118 -14.57 20.04 14.46
CA GLN A 118 -14.35 20.35 14.66
C GLN A 118 -14.12 20.00 14.70
#